data_9a38b89a364302ec96b41fc507b88b82
#
_entry.id   9a38b89a364302ec96b41fc507b88b82
#
_cell.length_a   1.000
_cell.length_b   1.000
_cell.length_c   1.000
_cell.angle_alpha   90.00
_cell.angle_beta   90.00
_cell.angle_gamma   90.00
#
_symmetry.space_group_name_H-M   'P 1'
#
loop_
_entity.id
_entity.type
_entity.pdbx_description
1 polymer ?
#
loop_
_entity_poly.entity_id
_entity_poly.type
_entity_poly.pdbx_seq_one_letter_code
_entity_poly.pdbx_strand_id
1 'polypeptide(L)'
;MSTDDEPFDWDETLDMGTRWEDSLGNRLETVLTGMHIERIAFEDNPEKQLSGVDAVLSEGEPDIDVKVQRNKHLTTGNLPIETWSVVGESIPGWFYTGEAEVIAWAYENKAGTNLHPTGYLMFKTEAFVEWFNDRIDEFKEITVSTNRNGETWQTKSRLVPIEDFPDEHLVEFTPTLAEDEETGQCELVEFNND
;
A
#
# COMPACT_ATOMS: atom_id res chain seq x y z
N MET A 1 21.62 2.91 -21.28
CA MET A 1 20.85 1.66 -21.32
C MET A 1 20.59 1.31 -19.87
N SER A 2 19.37 1.53 -19.40
CA SER A 2 18.99 1.25 -18.02
C SER A 2 18.78 -0.26 -17.90
N THR A 3 19.37 -0.86 -16.88
CA THR A 3 19.30 -2.30 -16.59
C THR A 3 18.08 -2.64 -15.73
N ASP A 4 16.99 -1.87 -15.88
CA ASP A 4 15.78 -1.97 -15.04
C ASP A 4 14.71 -2.94 -15.60
N ASP A 5 15.08 -3.83 -16.55
CA ASP A 5 14.19 -4.81 -17.17
C ASP A 5 14.29 -6.22 -16.54
N GLU A 6 14.76 -6.34 -15.30
CA GLU A 6 14.63 -7.64 -14.63
C GLU A 6 13.17 -7.89 -14.27
N PRO A 7 12.64 -9.08 -14.56
CA PRO A 7 11.27 -9.43 -14.21
C PRO A 7 11.05 -9.27 -12.72
N PHE A 8 9.91 -8.72 -12.34
CA PHE A 8 9.50 -8.59 -10.94
C PHE A 8 9.37 -9.99 -10.31
N ASP A 9 10.11 -10.22 -9.22
CA ASP A 9 10.05 -11.47 -8.48
C ASP A 9 8.92 -11.40 -7.44
N TRP A 10 7.86 -12.16 -7.69
CA TRP A 10 6.70 -12.19 -6.82
C TRP A 10 7.00 -12.79 -5.45
N ASP A 11 7.82 -13.84 -5.39
CA ASP A 11 8.13 -14.52 -4.13
C ASP A 11 8.93 -13.59 -3.20
N GLU A 12 9.88 -12.81 -3.76
CA GLU A 12 10.60 -11.77 -2.99
C GLU A 12 9.66 -10.68 -2.48
N THR A 13 8.66 -10.33 -3.26
CA THR A 13 7.69 -9.28 -2.87
C THR A 13 6.72 -9.75 -1.81
N LEU A 14 6.27 -11.00 -1.89
CA LEU A 14 5.43 -11.62 -0.86
C LEU A 14 6.18 -11.73 0.46
N ASP A 15 7.45 -12.19 0.44
CA ASP A 15 8.31 -12.23 1.61
C ASP A 15 8.53 -10.83 2.22
N MET A 16 8.62 -9.81 1.39
CA MET A 16 8.71 -8.42 1.83
C MET A 16 7.42 -7.97 2.53
N GLY A 17 6.25 -8.26 1.96
CA GLY A 17 4.96 -7.94 2.55
C GLY A 17 4.81 -8.56 3.95
N THR A 18 4.95 -9.86 4.05
CA THR A 18 4.83 -10.62 5.31
C THR A 18 5.81 -10.12 6.38
N ARG A 19 7.04 -9.78 6.00
CA ARG A 19 8.06 -9.26 6.93
C ARG A 19 7.66 -7.96 7.60
N TRP A 20 6.87 -7.14 6.92
CA TRP A 20 6.53 -5.80 7.39
C TRP A 20 5.14 -5.69 8.03
N GLU A 21 4.33 -6.75 8.01
CA GLU A 21 2.97 -6.75 8.57
C GLU A 21 2.93 -6.27 10.03
N ASP A 22 3.73 -6.87 10.91
CA ASP A 22 3.78 -6.48 12.32
C ASP A 22 4.20 -5.00 12.52
N SER A 23 5.22 -4.59 11.78
CA SER A 23 5.76 -3.22 11.85
C SER A 23 4.76 -2.19 11.33
N LEU A 24 4.02 -2.55 10.29
CA LEU A 24 3.01 -1.69 9.69
C LEU A 24 1.74 -1.64 10.56
N GLY A 25 1.34 -2.77 11.15
CA GLY A 25 0.17 -2.83 12.01
C GLY A 25 0.21 -1.81 13.15
N ASN A 26 1.31 -1.76 13.87
CA ASN A 26 1.49 -0.79 14.95
C ASN A 26 1.39 0.66 14.47
N ARG A 27 1.88 0.94 13.26
CA ARG A 27 1.82 2.27 12.66
C ARG A 27 0.42 2.65 12.23
N LEU A 28 -0.26 1.74 11.56
CA LEU A 28 -1.65 1.94 11.14
C LEU A 28 -2.58 2.09 12.34
N GLU A 29 -2.40 1.28 13.39
CA GLU A 29 -3.16 1.41 14.62
C GLU A 29 -3.02 2.82 15.21
N THR A 30 -1.80 3.38 15.25
CA THR A 30 -1.55 4.73 15.75
C THR A 30 -2.28 5.80 14.93
N VAL A 31 -2.17 5.73 13.60
CA VAL A 31 -2.80 6.71 12.70
C VAL A 31 -4.32 6.60 12.77
N LEU A 32 -4.83 5.40 12.71
CA LEU A 32 -6.26 5.13 12.68
C LEU A 32 -6.93 5.44 14.03
N THR A 33 -6.21 5.21 15.16
CA THR A 33 -6.69 5.65 16.48
C THR A 33 -6.84 7.17 16.53
N GLY A 34 -5.89 7.93 15.95
CA GLY A 34 -6.02 9.39 15.78
C GLY A 34 -7.22 9.80 14.92
N MET A 35 -7.71 8.90 14.08
CA MET A 35 -8.92 9.05 13.25
C MET A 35 -10.19 8.44 13.92
N HIS A 36 -10.13 8.08 15.18
CA HIS A 36 -11.21 7.39 15.94
C HIS A 36 -11.50 5.95 15.51
N ILE A 37 -10.53 5.27 14.91
CA ILE A 37 -10.60 3.86 14.54
C ILE A 37 -9.79 3.05 15.56
N GLU A 38 -10.44 2.16 16.31
CA GLU A 38 -9.89 1.66 17.58
C GLU A 38 -9.05 0.38 17.52
N ARG A 39 -9.06 -0.41 16.44
CA ARG A 39 -8.27 -1.66 16.39
C ARG A 39 -8.02 -2.15 14.97
N ILE A 40 -6.78 -2.60 14.71
CA ILE A 40 -6.40 -3.37 13.52
C ILE A 40 -6.12 -4.81 13.96
N ALA A 41 -6.70 -5.76 13.24
CA ALA A 41 -6.31 -7.16 13.31
C ALA A 41 -5.91 -7.61 11.91
N PHE A 42 -4.70 -8.17 11.76
CA PHE A 42 -4.33 -8.78 10.48
C PHE A 42 -5.24 -9.96 10.19
N GLU A 43 -5.68 -10.05 8.94
CA GLU A 43 -6.56 -11.10 8.48
C GLU A 43 -5.74 -12.38 8.22
N ASP A 44 -6.09 -13.47 8.88
CA ASP A 44 -5.46 -14.77 8.74
C ASP A 44 -6.27 -15.75 7.86
N ASN A 45 -7.44 -15.33 7.39
CA ASN A 45 -8.27 -16.10 6.47
C ASN A 45 -7.75 -15.99 5.03
N PRO A 46 -7.23 -17.10 4.43
CA PRO A 46 -6.66 -17.05 3.08
C PRO A 46 -7.65 -16.60 1.99
N GLU A 47 -8.95 -16.84 2.16
CA GLU A 47 -9.96 -16.42 1.18
C GLU A 47 -10.10 -14.89 1.15
N LYS A 48 -10.07 -14.25 2.32
CA LYS A 48 -10.10 -12.79 2.42
C LYS A 48 -8.79 -12.16 1.93
N GLN A 49 -7.64 -12.73 2.26
CA GLN A 49 -6.35 -12.27 1.72
C GLN A 49 -6.32 -12.33 0.18
N LEU A 50 -6.92 -13.39 -0.41
CA LEU A 50 -7.05 -13.49 -1.87
C LEU A 50 -8.00 -12.45 -2.48
N SER A 51 -8.95 -11.92 -1.69
CA SER A 51 -9.80 -10.80 -2.12
C SER A 51 -9.17 -9.42 -1.88
N GLY A 52 -7.92 -9.38 -1.43
CA GLY A 52 -7.17 -8.15 -1.19
C GLY A 52 -7.48 -7.49 0.15
N VAL A 53 -7.84 -8.27 1.16
CA VAL A 53 -8.01 -7.81 2.54
C VAL A 53 -6.88 -8.37 3.39
N ASP A 54 -5.93 -7.51 3.76
CA ASP A 54 -4.78 -7.89 4.58
C ASP A 54 -5.00 -7.61 6.07
N ALA A 55 -5.84 -6.64 6.39
CA ALA A 55 -6.18 -6.30 7.76
C ALA A 55 -7.64 -5.87 7.87
N VAL A 56 -8.22 -6.09 9.04
CA VAL A 56 -9.59 -5.74 9.38
C VAL A 56 -9.55 -4.81 10.58
N LEU A 57 -10.29 -3.73 10.50
CA LEU A 57 -10.59 -2.90 11.67
C LEU A 57 -11.65 -3.59 12.53
N SER A 58 -12.09 -2.96 13.59
CA SER A 58 -13.15 -3.52 14.46
C SER A 58 -14.41 -3.86 13.65
N GLU A 59 -15.25 -4.73 14.19
CA GLU A 59 -16.48 -5.19 13.52
C GLU A 59 -17.35 -4.02 13.02
N GLY A 60 -17.53 -3.95 11.70
CA GLY A 60 -18.30 -2.87 11.02
C GLY A 60 -17.45 -1.70 10.53
N GLU A 61 -16.13 -1.77 10.61
CA GLU A 61 -15.19 -0.79 10.09
C GLU A 61 -14.57 -1.26 8.76
N PRO A 62 -13.96 -0.34 7.97
CA PRO A 62 -13.45 -0.67 6.64
C PRO A 62 -12.30 -1.68 6.68
N ASP A 63 -12.28 -2.55 5.71
CA ASP A 63 -11.18 -3.49 5.46
C ASP A 63 -9.99 -2.77 4.83
N ILE A 64 -8.78 -3.23 5.13
CA ILE A 64 -7.52 -2.62 4.68
C ILE A 64 -6.75 -3.57 3.78
N ASP A 65 -6.31 -3.07 2.61
CA ASP A 65 -5.29 -3.70 1.76
C ASP A 65 -3.95 -2.99 1.99
N VAL A 66 -2.89 -3.76 2.23
CA VAL A 66 -1.55 -3.26 2.55
C VAL A 66 -0.63 -3.40 1.35
N LYS A 67 -0.01 -2.30 0.93
CA LYS A 67 0.97 -2.27 -0.15
C LYS A 67 2.31 -1.76 0.37
N VAL A 68 3.29 -2.65 0.47
CA VAL A 68 4.66 -2.26 0.84
C VAL A 68 5.51 -2.15 -0.42
N GLN A 69 6.18 -1.02 -0.59
CA GLN A 69 7.00 -0.74 -1.76
C GLN A 69 8.46 -0.48 -1.39
N ARG A 70 9.37 -0.75 -2.32
CA ARG A 70 10.79 -0.46 -2.15
C ARG A 70 11.03 1.05 -2.07
N ASN A 71 12.00 1.45 -1.27
CA ASN A 71 12.36 2.86 -1.05
C ASN A 71 12.55 3.67 -2.35
N LYS A 72 13.08 3.04 -3.42
CA LYS A 72 13.29 3.71 -4.72
C LYS A 72 12.02 4.33 -5.30
N HIS A 73 10.85 3.82 -4.94
CA HIS A 73 9.56 4.31 -5.44
C HIS A 73 9.04 5.51 -4.65
N LEU A 74 9.49 5.72 -3.41
CA LEU A 74 9.09 6.87 -2.59
C LEU A 74 9.42 8.21 -3.28
N THR A 75 10.56 8.29 -3.97
CA THR A 75 11.03 9.53 -4.61
C THR A 75 10.33 9.84 -5.93
N THR A 76 9.47 8.95 -6.42
CA THR A 76 8.76 9.18 -7.70
C THR A 76 7.59 10.14 -7.57
N GLY A 77 7.06 10.35 -6.35
CA GLY A 77 5.87 11.15 -6.11
C GLY A 77 4.59 10.57 -6.71
N ASN A 78 4.60 9.26 -7.05
CA ASN A 78 3.46 8.60 -7.67
C ASN A 78 3.07 7.34 -6.89
N LEU A 79 1.77 7.05 -6.84
CA LEU A 79 1.23 5.77 -6.40
C LEU A 79 0.78 4.95 -7.63
N PRO A 80 1.25 3.70 -7.78
CA PRO A 80 0.84 2.86 -8.90
C PRO A 80 -0.52 2.21 -8.60
N ILE A 81 -1.54 2.59 -9.33
CA ILE A 81 -2.88 1.99 -9.27
C ILE A 81 -2.94 0.88 -10.33
N GLU A 82 -2.93 -0.37 -9.89
CA GLU A 82 -2.99 -1.52 -10.81
C GLU A 82 -4.39 -1.65 -11.42
N THR A 83 -4.45 -1.53 -12.74
CA THR A 83 -5.70 -1.62 -13.51
C THR A 83 -5.88 -2.98 -14.17
N TRP A 84 -4.79 -3.70 -14.43
CA TRP A 84 -4.79 -5.05 -14.99
C TRP A 84 -3.75 -5.93 -14.30
N SER A 85 -4.21 -7.01 -13.67
CA SER A 85 -3.33 -8.01 -13.05
C SER A 85 -2.71 -8.95 -14.10
N VAL A 86 -3.48 -9.36 -15.11
CA VAL A 86 -2.97 -10.16 -16.23
C VAL A 86 -3.53 -9.61 -17.54
N VAL A 87 -2.70 -8.86 -18.26
CA VAL A 87 -3.11 -8.17 -19.49
C VAL A 87 -3.58 -9.16 -20.56
N GLY A 88 -2.85 -10.28 -20.75
CA GLY A 88 -3.15 -11.28 -21.78
C GLY A 88 -4.47 -12.01 -21.57
N GLU A 89 -4.95 -12.10 -20.35
CA GLU A 89 -6.20 -12.78 -19.96
C GLU A 89 -7.32 -11.80 -19.63
N SER A 90 -7.06 -10.51 -19.73
CA SER A 90 -8.02 -9.45 -19.38
C SER A 90 -8.52 -9.55 -17.92
N ILE A 91 -7.65 -9.95 -17.01
CA ILE A 91 -7.95 -9.99 -15.57
C ILE A 91 -7.77 -8.59 -14.99
N PRO A 92 -8.82 -7.97 -14.43
CA PRO A 92 -8.71 -6.66 -13.80
C PRO A 92 -7.72 -6.66 -12.64
N GLY A 93 -7.11 -5.50 -12.40
CA GLY A 93 -6.19 -5.29 -11.27
C GLY A 93 -6.91 -5.18 -9.92
N TRP A 94 -6.12 -5.27 -8.85
CA TRP A 94 -6.61 -5.21 -7.48
C TRP A 94 -7.46 -3.96 -7.20
N PHE A 95 -7.20 -2.86 -7.87
CA PHE A 95 -7.99 -1.63 -7.69
C PHE A 95 -9.47 -1.82 -7.97
N TYR A 96 -9.81 -2.68 -8.93
CA TYR A 96 -11.20 -2.97 -9.28
C TYR A 96 -11.76 -4.22 -8.60
N THR A 97 -10.91 -5.18 -8.29
CA THR A 97 -11.34 -6.47 -7.74
C THR A 97 -11.18 -6.57 -6.23
N GLY A 98 -10.30 -5.76 -5.63
CA GLY A 98 -10.08 -5.76 -4.18
C GLY A 98 -11.30 -5.24 -3.42
N GLU A 99 -11.66 -5.94 -2.35
CA GLU A 99 -12.80 -5.62 -1.49
C GLU A 99 -12.47 -4.57 -0.43
N ALA A 100 -11.17 -4.34 -0.17
CA ALA A 100 -10.73 -3.36 0.81
C ALA A 100 -11.17 -1.93 0.48
N GLU A 101 -11.65 -1.25 1.50
CA GLU A 101 -12.10 0.15 1.43
C GLU A 101 -10.98 1.15 1.73
N VAL A 102 -9.91 0.69 2.38
CA VAL A 102 -8.71 1.49 2.67
C VAL A 102 -7.48 0.79 2.09
N ILE A 103 -6.68 1.53 1.35
CA ILE A 103 -5.40 1.07 0.83
C ILE A 103 -4.29 1.78 1.59
N ALA A 104 -3.44 1.02 2.27
CA ALA A 104 -2.31 1.55 3.01
C ALA A 104 -1.01 1.33 2.23
N TRP A 105 -0.34 2.41 1.79
CA TRP A 105 0.99 2.35 1.21
C TRP A 105 2.06 2.63 2.25
N ALA A 106 2.97 1.69 2.39
CA ALA A 106 4.21 1.88 3.12
C ALA A 106 5.41 1.73 2.19
N TYR A 107 6.56 2.21 2.62
CA TYR A 107 7.81 2.11 1.89
C TYR A 107 8.88 1.53 2.79
N GLU A 108 9.76 0.70 2.24
CA GLU A 108 10.99 0.34 2.94
C GLU A 108 11.88 1.57 3.13
N ASN A 109 12.67 1.58 4.21
CA ASN A 109 13.76 2.54 4.34
C ASN A 109 14.87 2.24 3.31
N LYS A 110 15.83 3.15 3.15
CA LYS A 110 16.92 2.99 2.17
C LYS A 110 17.76 1.73 2.37
N ALA A 111 17.83 1.22 3.58
CA ALA A 111 18.60 0.01 3.91
C ALA A 111 17.78 -1.29 3.70
N GLY A 112 16.48 -1.22 3.46
CA GLY A 112 15.60 -2.38 3.38
C GLY A 112 15.44 -3.14 4.70
N THR A 113 15.71 -2.48 5.82
CA THR A 113 15.73 -3.08 7.17
C THR A 113 14.56 -2.64 8.04
N ASN A 114 13.84 -1.61 7.64
CA ASN A 114 12.70 -1.05 8.36
C ASN A 114 11.77 -0.33 7.39
N LEU A 115 10.58 0.05 7.86
CA LEU A 115 9.70 0.92 7.09
C LEU A 115 10.17 2.38 7.13
N HIS A 116 10.01 3.06 6.01
CA HIS A 116 10.20 4.51 5.96
C HIS A 116 9.13 5.22 6.79
N PRO A 117 9.41 6.34 7.44
CA PRO A 117 8.40 7.08 8.20
C PRO A 117 7.19 7.52 7.36
N THR A 118 7.43 7.93 6.12
CA THR A 118 6.35 8.35 5.22
C THR A 118 5.58 7.16 4.70
N GLY A 119 4.26 7.23 4.76
CA GLY A 119 3.32 6.32 4.14
C GLY A 119 2.04 7.08 3.81
N TYR A 120 1.10 6.43 3.11
CA TYR A 120 -0.16 7.04 2.69
C TYR A 120 -1.33 6.09 2.91
N LEU A 121 -2.45 6.63 3.39
CA LEU A 121 -3.74 5.94 3.40
C LEU A 121 -4.60 6.51 2.27
N MET A 122 -5.12 5.66 1.43
CA MET A 122 -6.11 6.00 0.42
C MET A 122 -7.45 5.36 0.79
N PHE A 123 -8.49 6.18 0.91
CA PHE A 123 -9.85 5.71 1.10
C PHE A 123 -10.49 5.45 -0.26
N LYS A 124 -10.67 4.19 -0.61
CA LYS A 124 -11.26 3.73 -1.87
C LYS A 124 -12.79 3.82 -1.80
N THR A 125 -13.29 5.04 -1.87
CA THR A 125 -14.73 5.30 -1.95
C THR A 125 -15.24 5.24 -3.39
N GLU A 126 -16.55 5.10 -3.58
CA GLU A 126 -17.18 5.18 -4.91
C GLU A 126 -16.81 6.48 -5.63
N ALA A 127 -16.84 7.61 -4.92
CA ALA A 127 -16.44 8.92 -5.48
C ALA A 127 -14.97 8.95 -5.92
N PHE A 128 -14.06 8.29 -5.17
CA PHE A 128 -12.65 8.19 -5.56
C PHE A 128 -12.48 7.32 -6.82
N VAL A 129 -13.19 6.19 -6.89
CA VAL A 129 -13.15 5.31 -8.08
C VAL A 129 -13.70 6.03 -9.31
N GLU A 130 -14.78 6.80 -9.17
CA GLU A 130 -15.31 7.64 -10.25
C GLU A 130 -14.30 8.69 -10.68
N TRP A 131 -13.74 9.44 -9.74
CA TRP A 131 -12.71 10.45 -10.02
C TRP A 131 -11.50 9.86 -10.76
N PHE A 132 -11.02 8.68 -10.35
CA PHE A 132 -9.90 8.02 -11.00
C PHE A 132 -10.25 7.59 -12.43
N ASN A 133 -11.44 7.01 -12.64
CA ASN A 133 -11.87 6.54 -13.96
C ASN A 133 -12.09 7.67 -14.93
N ASP A 134 -12.60 8.80 -14.47
CA ASP A 134 -12.81 9.99 -15.32
C ASP A 134 -11.48 10.60 -15.81
N ARG A 135 -10.40 10.40 -15.06
CA ARG A 135 -9.07 10.94 -15.34
C ARG A 135 -8.04 9.90 -15.77
N ILE A 136 -8.43 8.64 -15.93
CA ILE A 136 -7.51 7.51 -16.14
C ILE A 136 -6.53 7.74 -17.31
N ASP A 137 -6.97 8.41 -18.37
CA ASP A 137 -6.15 8.70 -19.54
C ASP A 137 -5.15 9.86 -19.33
N GLU A 138 -5.29 10.62 -18.25
CA GLU A 138 -4.34 11.67 -17.87
C GLU A 138 -3.11 11.07 -17.20
N PHE A 139 -3.24 9.90 -16.56
CA PHE A 139 -2.18 9.25 -15.82
C PHE A 139 -1.33 8.35 -16.73
N LYS A 140 -0.02 8.41 -16.52
CA LYS A 140 0.93 7.59 -17.28
C LYS A 140 0.69 6.10 -17.04
N GLU A 141 0.40 5.36 -18.11
CA GLU A 141 0.35 3.89 -18.04
C GLU A 141 1.77 3.32 -18.02
N ILE A 142 1.98 2.34 -17.14
CA ILE A 142 3.17 1.50 -17.12
C ILE A 142 2.75 0.04 -17.24
N THR A 143 3.62 -0.76 -17.87
CA THR A 143 3.49 -2.22 -17.95
C THR A 143 4.70 -2.83 -17.29
N VAL A 144 4.46 -3.77 -16.37
CA VAL A 144 5.50 -4.48 -15.65
C VAL A 144 5.39 -5.96 -15.98
N SER A 145 6.53 -6.60 -16.27
CA SER A 145 6.59 -8.05 -16.41
C SER A 145 6.80 -8.69 -15.05
N THR A 146 5.92 -9.60 -14.69
CA THR A 146 5.97 -10.35 -13.43
C THR A 146 6.32 -11.80 -13.74
N ASN A 147 7.18 -12.40 -12.92
CA ASN A 147 7.54 -13.81 -13.02
C ASN A 147 7.22 -14.50 -11.69
N ARG A 148 6.58 -15.66 -11.78
CA ARG A 148 6.35 -16.54 -10.63
C ARG A 148 6.43 -17.99 -11.09
N ASN A 149 7.26 -18.79 -10.45
CA ASN A 149 7.42 -20.24 -10.76
C ASN A 149 7.74 -20.52 -12.25
N GLY A 150 8.42 -19.59 -12.93
CA GLY A 150 8.75 -19.72 -14.36
C GLY A 150 7.65 -19.30 -15.34
N GLU A 151 6.48 -18.92 -14.85
CA GLU A 151 5.44 -18.28 -15.65
C GLU A 151 5.64 -16.76 -15.65
N THR A 152 5.51 -16.14 -16.80
CA THR A 152 5.66 -14.69 -16.96
C THR A 152 4.40 -14.09 -17.53
N TRP A 153 3.89 -13.04 -16.90
CA TRP A 153 2.76 -12.25 -17.40
C TRP A 153 3.03 -10.76 -17.27
N GLN A 154 2.14 -9.96 -17.82
CA GLN A 154 2.23 -8.51 -17.75
C GLN A 154 1.10 -7.96 -16.90
N THR A 155 1.43 -7.05 -16.00
CA THR A 155 0.49 -6.21 -15.25
C THR A 155 0.53 -4.79 -15.78
N LYS A 156 -0.58 -4.06 -15.67
CA LYS A 156 -0.64 -2.63 -16.00
C LYS A 156 -1.08 -1.82 -14.81
N SER A 157 -0.42 -0.69 -14.64
CA SER A 157 -0.78 0.30 -13.61
C SER A 157 -0.80 1.70 -14.21
N ARG A 158 -1.58 2.58 -13.59
CA ARG A 158 -1.52 4.02 -13.81
C ARG A 158 -0.69 4.64 -12.69
N LEU A 159 0.28 5.49 -13.05
CA LEU A 159 1.05 6.26 -12.09
C LEU A 159 0.29 7.54 -11.77
N VAL A 160 -0.34 7.58 -10.61
CA VAL A 160 -1.11 8.72 -10.16
C VAL A 160 -0.21 9.58 -9.27
N PRO A 161 0.07 10.85 -9.65
CA PRO A 161 0.79 11.76 -8.79
C PRO A 161 0.08 11.93 -7.44
N ILE A 162 0.83 11.86 -6.34
CA ILE A 162 0.24 12.00 -4.99
C ILE A 162 -0.43 13.36 -4.83
N GLU A 163 0.13 14.41 -5.44
CA GLU A 163 -0.41 15.76 -5.43
C GLU A 163 -1.76 15.93 -6.17
N ASP A 164 -2.11 14.95 -7.02
CA ASP A 164 -3.38 14.97 -7.77
C ASP A 164 -4.50 14.24 -7.03
N PHE A 165 -4.18 13.49 -5.95
CA PHE A 165 -5.22 12.82 -5.17
C PHE A 165 -6.12 13.84 -4.49
N PRO A 166 -7.45 13.62 -4.44
CA PRO A 166 -8.34 14.46 -3.65
C PRO A 166 -7.97 14.42 -2.16
N ASP A 167 -7.83 15.58 -1.52
CA ASP A 167 -7.39 15.71 -0.12
C ASP A 167 -8.25 14.87 0.84
N GLU A 168 -9.54 14.74 0.56
CA GLU A 168 -10.47 13.97 1.37
C GLU A 168 -10.27 12.44 1.28
N HIS A 169 -9.51 11.97 0.29
CA HIS A 169 -9.29 10.54 0.05
C HIS A 169 -7.84 10.09 0.30
N LEU A 170 -6.92 11.02 0.50
CA LEU A 170 -5.51 10.69 0.74
C LEU A 170 -5.02 11.34 2.02
N VAL A 171 -4.50 10.52 2.93
CA VAL A 171 -3.89 10.97 4.20
C VAL A 171 -2.43 10.56 4.23
N GLU A 172 -1.53 11.53 4.40
CA GLU A 172 -0.14 11.24 4.73
C GLU A 172 -0.07 10.79 6.19
N PHE A 173 0.46 9.58 6.42
CA PHE A 173 0.70 9.11 7.77
C PHE A 173 2.20 9.07 8.05
N THR A 174 2.62 9.86 9.02
CA THR A 174 4.00 9.89 9.49
C THR A 174 4.01 9.53 10.97
N PRO A 175 3.93 8.26 11.35
CA PRO A 175 4.08 7.90 12.74
C PRO A 175 5.53 8.15 13.13
N THR A 176 5.74 9.10 14.02
CA THR A 176 7.02 9.27 14.67
C THR A 176 7.16 8.16 15.71
N LEU A 177 7.72 7.03 15.31
CA LEU A 177 8.24 6.09 16.29
C LEU A 177 9.57 6.65 16.74
N ALA A 178 9.65 7.09 18.00
CA ALA A 178 10.93 7.33 18.63
C ALA A 178 11.62 5.95 18.73
N GLU A 179 12.68 5.73 17.97
CA GLU A 179 13.57 4.61 18.18
C GLU A 179 14.31 4.88 19.48
N ASP A 180 14.00 4.13 20.52
CA ASP A 180 14.84 4.08 21.72
C ASP A 180 16.06 3.24 21.38
N GLU A 181 17.19 3.90 21.10
CA GLU A 181 18.44 3.26 20.65
C GLU A 181 18.99 2.22 21.66
N GLU A 182 18.53 2.26 22.92
CA GLU A 182 19.02 1.36 23.99
C GLU A 182 18.21 0.07 24.16
N THR A 183 16.93 0.01 23.78
CA THR A 183 16.07 -1.13 24.11
C THR A 183 15.43 -1.81 22.91
N GLY A 184 15.44 -1.19 21.74
CA GLY A 184 14.70 -1.67 20.55
C GLY A 184 13.18 -1.66 20.74
N GLN A 185 12.67 -0.97 21.75
CA GLN A 185 11.25 -0.76 21.99
C GLN A 185 10.86 0.62 21.47
N CYS A 186 9.78 0.67 20.70
CA CYS A 186 9.19 1.91 20.22
C CYS A 186 8.31 2.52 21.32
N GLU A 187 8.58 3.75 21.74
CA GLU A 187 7.68 4.54 22.57
C GLU A 187 6.86 5.51 21.71
N LEU A 188 5.56 5.57 21.98
CA LEU A 188 4.65 6.53 21.38
C LEU A 188 4.95 7.95 21.89
N VAL A 189 5.26 8.86 20.96
CA VAL A 189 5.37 10.28 21.29
C VAL A 189 3.98 10.92 21.16
N GLU A 190 3.43 11.40 22.28
CA GLU A 190 2.18 12.15 22.26
C GLU A 190 2.35 13.48 21.50
N PHE A 191 1.51 13.70 20.50
CA PHE A 191 1.40 15.00 19.84
C PHE A 191 0.60 15.96 20.74
N ASN A 192 1.26 16.97 21.29
CA ASN A 192 0.57 18.13 21.85
C ASN A 192 0.12 19.04 20.68
N ASN A 193 -1.16 19.04 20.38
CA ASN A 193 -1.78 20.09 19.58
C ASN A 193 -1.95 21.34 20.46
N ASP A 194 -1.12 22.33 20.23
CA ASP A 194 -1.32 23.72 20.68
C ASP A 194 -2.13 24.51 19.65
#